data_7cb2b284ff008fa54c083aede653934e
#
_entry.id   7cb2b284ff008fa54c083aede653934e
#
_cell.length_a   1.000
_cell.length_b   1.000
_cell.length_c   1.000
_cell.angle_alpha   90.00
_cell.angle_beta   90.00
_cell.angle_gamma   90.00
#
_symmetry.space_group_name_H-M   'P 1'
#
loop_
_entity.id
_entity.type
_entity.pdbx_description
1 polymer ?
#
loop_
_entity_poly.entity_id
_entity_poly.type
_entity_poly.pdbx_seq_one_letter_code
_entity_poly.pdbx_strand_id
1 'polypeptide(L)'
;QDIADIPEPTPVAVQTGNFNKTTTQTGQQDNWGLIRHTSETQLYGASTADQGITYDYVLDGTGVDMVIVDTGIQVGHPEWRDSEGVSRLQQINWYTESGVAGTQPANFYTDTNGHGTHCIGTMAGKTFGWAKNANIYSITLYGNSGNAISWNDMIDCLIGWHNNKPIDPATGVKRPTVVNMSFQYSWYIDTSPTPDQVILSSTGYNILGGSHRGVAHTETT
;
A
#
# COMPACT_ATOMS: atom_id res chain seq x y z
N GLN A 1 -16.25 9.38 -10.66
CA GLN A 1 -15.38 10.21 -11.50
C GLN A 1 -14.96 9.34 -12.68
N ASP A 2 -15.16 9.81 -13.90
CA ASP A 2 -14.76 9.07 -15.09
C ASP A 2 -13.23 9.07 -15.19
N ILE A 3 -12.63 8.00 -15.73
CA ILE A 3 -11.16 7.92 -15.93
C ILE A 3 -10.66 9.11 -16.77
N ALA A 4 -11.50 9.62 -17.66
CA ALA A 4 -11.21 10.81 -18.45
C ALA A 4 -11.04 12.11 -17.64
N ASP A 5 -11.53 12.14 -16.39
CA ASP A 5 -11.44 13.30 -15.50
C ASP A 5 -10.19 13.29 -14.61
N ILE A 6 -9.36 12.26 -14.70
CA ILE A 6 -8.10 12.22 -13.97
C ILE A 6 -7.10 13.08 -14.74
N PRO A 7 -6.56 14.14 -14.13
CA PRO A 7 -5.57 14.98 -14.81
C PRO A 7 -4.33 14.15 -15.13
N GLU A 8 -3.77 14.41 -16.30
CA GLU A 8 -2.48 13.81 -16.67
C GLU A 8 -1.43 14.16 -15.60
N PRO A 9 -0.59 13.20 -15.23
CA PRO A 9 0.46 13.46 -14.25
C PRO A 9 1.42 14.52 -14.77
N THR A 10 1.74 15.50 -13.94
CA THR A 10 2.73 16.53 -14.27
C THR A 10 4.12 15.97 -14.04
N PRO A 11 4.94 15.78 -15.09
CA PRO A 11 6.32 15.35 -14.93
C PRO A 11 7.12 16.38 -14.10
N VAL A 12 7.87 15.89 -13.13
CA VAL A 12 8.89 16.71 -12.48
C VAL A 12 10.14 16.79 -13.35
N ALA A 13 11.06 17.71 -13.05
CA ALA A 13 12.38 17.66 -13.65
C ALA A 13 13.02 16.29 -13.38
N VAL A 14 13.83 15.81 -14.31
CA VAL A 14 14.52 14.53 -14.15
C VAL A 14 15.25 14.50 -12.81
N GLN A 15 14.89 13.52 -12.01
CA GLN A 15 15.50 13.24 -10.71
C GLN A 15 16.30 11.95 -10.81
N THR A 16 17.38 11.86 -10.06
CA THR A 16 18.16 10.63 -9.94
C THR A 16 18.01 10.08 -8.54
N GLY A 17 17.46 8.89 -8.45
CA GLY A 17 17.39 8.11 -7.22
C GLY A 17 18.55 7.14 -7.09
N ASN A 18 18.88 6.74 -5.89
CA ASN A 18 19.77 5.62 -5.62
C ASN A 18 19.07 4.58 -4.73
N PHE A 19 19.65 3.39 -4.68
CA PHE A 19 19.07 2.28 -3.92
C PHE A 19 19.79 2.01 -2.60
N ASN A 20 20.70 2.89 -2.22
CA ASN A 20 21.49 2.73 -1.01
C ASN A 20 20.63 2.77 0.25
N LYS A 21 20.77 1.72 1.04
CA LYS A 21 20.19 1.69 2.38
C LYS A 21 21.13 2.41 3.34
N THR A 22 20.66 3.46 3.96
CA THR A 22 21.37 4.11 5.06
C THR A 22 21.29 3.22 6.30
N THR A 23 22.20 2.25 6.43
CA THR A 23 22.23 1.33 7.58
C THR A 23 23.65 1.18 8.06
N THR A 24 23.79 0.97 9.37
CA THR A 24 25.08 0.62 10.01
C THR A 24 25.37 -0.88 9.95
N GLN A 25 24.44 -1.68 9.44
CA GLN A 25 24.64 -3.12 9.29
C GLN A 25 25.52 -3.39 8.07
N THR A 26 26.51 -4.24 8.28
CA THR A 26 27.30 -4.81 7.18
C THR A 26 26.47 -5.82 6.42
N GLY A 27 26.42 -5.73 5.11
CA GLY A 27 25.66 -6.64 4.25
C GLY A 27 25.07 -5.91 3.06
N GLN A 28 23.98 -6.45 2.54
CA GLN A 28 23.28 -5.87 1.39
C GLN A 28 22.85 -4.43 1.65
N GLN A 29 23.45 -3.52 0.91
CA GLN A 29 23.16 -2.09 0.98
C GLN A 29 22.09 -1.70 -0.05
N ASP A 30 22.01 -2.40 -1.16
CA ASP A 30 21.10 -2.09 -2.25
C ASP A 30 19.73 -2.77 -2.09
N ASN A 31 18.70 -2.10 -2.57
CA ASN A 31 17.38 -2.70 -2.71
C ASN A 31 17.28 -3.38 -4.10
N TRP A 32 17.57 -4.68 -4.15
CA TRP A 32 17.56 -5.45 -5.39
C TRP A 32 16.21 -5.41 -6.13
N GLY A 33 15.11 -5.29 -5.41
CA GLY A 33 13.77 -5.21 -5.99
C GLY A 33 13.59 -3.95 -6.84
N LEU A 34 14.09 -2.81 -6.39
CA LEU A 34 14.09 -1.57 -7.18
C LEU A 34 15.08 -1.67 -8.35
N ILE A 35 16.28 -2.17 -8.10
CA ILE A 35 17.29 -2.38 -9.15
C ILE A 35 16.73 -3.22 -10.30
N ARG A 36 16.02 -4.29 -9.96
CA ARG A 36 15.45 -5.20 -10.97
C ARG A 36 14.41 -4.55 -11.86
N HIS A 37 13.73 -3.52 -11.40
CA HIS A 37 12.75 -2.77 -12.20
C HIS A 37 13.38 -1.78 -13.17
N THR A 38 14.64 -1.43 -13.00
CA THR A 38 15.33 -0.42 -13.84
C THR A 38 16.20 -1.02 -14.94
N SER A 39 16.35 -2.34 -15.00
CA SER A 39 17.19 -3.02 -15.98
C SER A 39 16.61 -4.35 -16.41
N GLU A 40 16.69 -4.64 -17.71
CA GLU A 40 16.37 -5.96 -18.27
C GLU A 40 17.39 -7.02 -17.86
N THR A 41 18.61 -6.62 -17.58
CA THR A 41 19.68 -7.52 -17.14
C THR A 41 19.74 -7.59 -15.62
N GLN A 42 20.22 -8.71 -15.09
CA GLN A 42 20.48 -8.87 -13.67
C GLN A 42 21.71 -8.04 -13.28
N LEU A 43 21.49 -6.86 -12.71
CA LEU A 43 22.55 -5.99 -12.22
C LEU A 43 23.00 -6.35 -10.80
N TYR A 44 22.12 -7.03 -10.06
CA TYR A 44 22.38 -7.46 -8.70
C TYR A 44 23.06 -8.82 -8.71
N GLY A 45 24.35 -8.84 -8.39
CA GLY A 45 25.15 -10.07 -8.32
C GLY A 45 25.06 -10.76 -6.94
N ALA A 46 25.89 -11.77 -6.74
CA ALA A 46 26.06 -12.42 -5.45
C ALA A 46 26.77 -11.52 -4.41
N SER A 47 27.30 -10.39 -4.83
CA SER A 47 27.88 -9.39 -3.94
C SER A 47 26.79 -8.67 -3.17
N THR A 48 27.02 -8.49 -1.89
CA THR A 48 26.16 -7.71 -0.99
C THR A 48 26.63 -6.27 -0.84
N ALA A 49 27.66 -5.88 -1.61
CA ALA A 49 28.19 -4.53 -1.58
C ALA A 49 27.27 -3.58 -2.34
N ASP A 50 27.29 -2.33 -1.92
CA ASP A 50 26.69 -1.22 -2.65
C ASP A 50 27.32 -1.12 -4.04
N GLN A 51 26.48 -1.19 -5.07
CA GLN A 51 26.92 -1.12 -6.47
C GLN A 51 26.84 0.29 -7.03
N GLY A 52 26.37 1.25 -6.23
CA GLY A 52 26.16 2.63 -6.69
C GLY A 52 25.14 2.74 -7.83
N ILE A 53 24.22 1.79 -7.94
CA ILE A 53 23.22 1.78 -9.00
C ILE A 53 22.19 2.88 -8.74
N THR A 54 21.92 3.65 -9.77
CA THR A 54 20.96 4.75 -9.77
C THR A 54 19.88 4.53 -10.82
N TYR A 55 18.81 5.29 -10.73
CA TYR A 55 17.76 5.35 -11.74
C TYR A 55 17.22 6.77 -11.86
N ASP A 56 16.78 7.13 -13.05
CA ASP A 56 16.14 8.41 -13.31
C ASP A 56 14.63 8.28 -13.33
N TYR A 57 13.94 9.27 -12.80
CA TYR A 57 12.48 9.32 -12.79
C TYR A 57 11.97 10.75 -12.98
N VAL A 58 10.79 10.87 -13.56
CA VAL A 58 10.10 12.13 -13.84
C VAL A 58 8.73 12.20 -13.19
N LEU A 59 8.29 11.13 -12.55
CA LEU A 59 7.04 11.05 -11.80
C LEU A 59 7.36 10.57 -10.38
N ASP A 60 6.94 11.32 -9.40
CA ASP A 60 7.27 11.08 -7.99
C ASP A 60 6.05 11.00 -7.06
N GLY A 61 4.84 11.00 -7.64
CA GLY A 61 3.59 10.95 -6.90
C GLY A 61 3.09 12.29 -6.38
N THR A 62 3.73 13.40 -6.75
CA THR A 62 3.22 14.75 -6.42
C THR A 62 1.77 14.89 -6.88
N GLY A 63 0.89 15.39 -6.01
CA GLY A 63 -0.53 15.56 -6.30
C GLY A 63 -1.38 14.30 -6.14
N VAL A 64 -0.83 13.19 -5.69
CA VAL A 64 -1.54 11.91 -5.46
C VAL A 64 -1.68 11.63 -3.97
N ASP A 65 -2.82 11.10 -3.55
CA ASP A 65 -3.06 10.58 -2.21
C ASP A 65 -2.95 9.05 -2.24
N MET A 66 -1.96 8.50 -1.56
CA MET A 66 -1.74 7.06 -1.45
C MET A 66 -2.25 6.55 -0.11
N VAL A 67 -3.16 5.59 -0.14
CA VAL A 67 -3.74 4.97 1.05
C VAL A 67 -3.23 3.54 1.17
N ILE A 68 -2.67 3.19 2.30
CA ILE A 68 -2.40 1.81 2.68
C ILE A 68 -3.52 1.31 3.59
N VAL A 69 -4.11 0.17 3.24
CA VAL A 69 -5.03 -0.57 4.11
C VAL A 69 -4.30 -1.84 4.54
N ASP A 70 -3.89 -1.90 5.81
CA ASP A 70 -2.98 -2.96 6.27
C ASP A 70 -2.97 -3.06 7.81
N THR A 71 -1.85 -3.49 8.39
CA THR A 71 -1.65 -3.66 9.84
C THR A 71 -1.44 -2.34 10.60
N GLY A 72 -1.38 -1.22 9.92
CA GLY A 72 -1.10 0.10 10.47
C GLY A 72 0.14 0.74 9.88
N ILE A 73 0.62 1.79 10.54
CA ILE A 73 1.80 2.54 10.11
C ILE A 73 2.62 3.01 11.31
N GLN A 74 3.93 2.91 11.22
CA GLN A 74 4.86 3.51 12.18
C GLN A 74 5.02 5.00 11.87
N VAL A 75 4.29 5.84 12.59
CA VAL A 75 4.18 7.29 12.34
C VAL A 75 5.51 8.02 12.29
N GLY A 76 6.43 7.66 13.18
CA GLY A 76 7.74 8.31 13.32
C GLY A 76 8.80 7.89 12.29
N HIS A 77 8.47 7.01 11.34
CA HIS A 77 9.45 6.48 10.40
C HIS A 77 10.02 7.57 9.48
N PRO A 78 11.37 7.65 9.29
CA PRO A 78 12.01 8.72 8.53
C PRO A 78 11.63 8.74 7.04
N GLU A 79 11.20 7.62 6.48
CA GLU A 79 10.78 7.50 5.08
C GLU A 79 9.50 8.31 4.73
N TRP A 80 8.75 8.76 5.73
CA TRP A 80 7.58 9.61 5.52
C TRP A 80 7.91 11.10 5.42
N ARG A 81 9.15 11.49 5.65
CA ARG A 81 9.55 12.89 5.64
C ARG A 81 9.96 13.31 4.24
N ASP A 82 9.51 14.51 3.86
CA ASP A 82 9.97 15.17 2.65
C ASP A 82 11.42 15.68 2.79
N SER A 83 11.90 16.42 1.80
CA SER A 83 13.24 17.04 1.81
C SER A 83 13.45 18.05 2.93
N GLU A 84 12.38 18.65 3.42
CA GLU A 84 12.38 19.67 4.48
C GLU A 84 12.21 19.06 5.88
N GLY A 85 12.03 17.72 5.94
CA GLY A 85 11.84 16.99 7.17
C GLY A 85 10.38 16.97 7.67
N VAL A 86 9.44 17.50 6.90
CA VAL A 86 8.01 17.50 7.21
C VAL A 86 7.41 16.14 6.85
N SER A 87 6.53 15.64 7.70
CA SER A 87 5.87 14.35 7.44
C SER A 87 4.83 14.48 6.34
N ARG A 88 4.90 13.60 5.35
CA ARG A 88 3.87 13.43 4.31
C ARG A 88 2.70 12.55 4.77
N LEU A 89 2.84 11.89 5.93
CA LEU A 89 1.78 11.11 6.52
C LEU A 89 0.70 12.03 7.10
N GLN A 90 -0.50 11.87 6.59
CA GLN A 90 -1.70 12.56 7.04
C GLN A 90 -2.44 11.69 8.05
N GLN A 91 -2.44 12.12 9.30
CA GLN A 91 -3.17 11.44 10.37
C GLN A 91 -4.55 12.08 10.51
N ILE A 92 -5.55 11.51 9.87
CA ILE A 92 -6.92 12.00 9.90
C ILE A 92 -7.81 11.12 10.80
N ASN A 93 -8.95 11.61 11.19
CA ASN A 93 -10.00 10.77 11.72
C ASN A 93 -10.91 10.32 10.56
N TRP A 94 -10.79 9.06 10.16
CA TRP A 94 -11.49 8.51 9.01
C TRP A 94 -13.01 8.62 9.10
N TYR A 95 -13.59 8.43 10.30
CA TYR A 95 -15.04 8.59 10.49
C TYR A 95 -15.48 10.03 10.34
N THR A 96 -14.74 10.96 10.91
CA THR A 96 -15.05 12.40 10.80
C THR A 96 -14.93 12.88 9.35
N GLU A 97 -13.83 12.56 8.69
CA GLU A 97 -13.54 13.04 7.34
C GLU A 97 -14.44 12.40 6.28
N SER A 98 -14.86 11.16 6.50
CA SER A 98 -15.77 10.45 5.59
C SER A 98 -17.24 10.77 5.82
N GLY A 99 -17.61 11.22 7.02
CA GLY A 99 -19.00 11.37 7.45
C GLY A 99 -19.67 10.06 7.85
N VAL A 100 -18.94 8.95 7.92
CA VAL A 100 -19.45 7.66 8.40
C VAL A 100 -19.60 7.70 9.92
N ALA A 101 -20.70 7.17 10.43
CA ALA A 101 -20.92 7.08 11.87
C ALA A 101 -20.01 6.02 12.49
N GLY A 102 -19.24 6.40 13.50
CA GLY A 102 -18.33 5.49 14.19
C GLY A 102 -17.29 6.23 15.03
N THR A 103 -16.39 5.47 15.62
CA THR A 103 -15.30 6.03 16.45
C THR A 103 -13.99 5.37 16.08
N GLN A 104 -13.04 6.19 15.68
CA GLN A 104 -11.70 5.70 15.39
C GLN A 104 -10.97 5.31 16.68
N PRO A 105 -10.37 4.11 16.75
CA PRO A 105 -9.61 3.70 17.93
C PRO A 105 -8.49 4.69 18.28
N ALA A 106 -8.24 4.90 19.57
CA ALA A 106 -7.26 5.89 20.05
C ALA A 106 -5.83 5.61 19.58
N ASN A 107 -5.47 4.34 19.38
CA ASN A 107 -4.17 3.89 18.92
C ASN A 107 -4.17 3.47 17.45
N PHE A 108 -5.06 4.06 16.65
CA PHE A 108 -5.25 3.72 15.23
C PHE A 108 -3.97 3.79 14.41
N TYR A 109 -3.19 4.85 14.61
CA TYR A 109 -1.93 5.07 13.91
C TYR A 109 -0.76 4.40 14.62
N THR A 110 -0.84 3.08 14.76
CA THR A 110 0.25 2.23 15.28
C THR A 110 0.38 1.01 14.39
N ASP A 111 1.59 0.48 14.29
CA ASP A 111 1.87 -0.75 13.57
C ASP A 111 2.72 -1.65 14.46
N THR A 112 2.10 -2.66 15.05
CA THR A 112 2.77 -3.64 15.91
C THR A 112 3.28 -4.86 15.16
N ASN A 113 2.92 -4.98 13.88
CA ASN A 113 3.33 -6.06 12.99
C ASN A 113 4.52 -5.66 12.10
N GLY A 114 4.48 -4.45 11.57
CA GLY A 114 5.47 -3.92 10.62
C GLY A 114 5.14 -4.13 9.16
N HIS A 115 4.15 -4.96 8.81
CA HIS A 115 3.81 -5.26 7.41
C HIS A 115 3.30 -4.02 6.69
N GLY A 116 2.33 -3.29 7.26
CA GLY A 116 1.80 -2.07 6.67
C GLY A 116 2.86 -0.98 6.49
N THR A 117 3.72 -0.81 7.49
CA THR A 117 4.86 0.13 7.41
C THR A 117 5.81 -0.24 6.27
N HIS A 118 6.09 -1.53 6.07
CA HIS A 118 6.93 -2.00 4.97
C HIS A 118 6.26 -1.78 3.60
N CYS A 119 4.98 -2.11 3.47
CA CYS A 119 4.25 -1.94 2.23
C CYS A 119 4.20 -0.47 1.79
N ILE A 120 3.88 0.45 2.71
CA ILE A 120 3.87 1.88 2.37
C ILE A 120 5.27 2.41 2.07
N GLY A 121 6.31 1.85 2.69
CA GLY A 121 7.70 2.15 2.37
C GLY A 121 8.04 1.85 0.91
N THR A 122 7.57 0.73 0.40
CA THR A 122 7.71 0.34 -1.02
C THR A 122 6.90 1.24 -1.95
N MET A 123 5.72 1.68 -1.52
CA MET A 123 4.86 2.56 -2.33
C MET A 123 5.40 4.00 -2.37
N ALA A 124 5.65 4.59 -1.20
CA ALA A 124 5.82 6.03 -1.05
C ALA A 124 6.98 6.44 -0.13
N GLY A 125 7.87 5.54 0.24
CA GLY A 125 9.07 5.90 0.98
C GLY A 125 9.95 6.86 0.17
N LYS A 126 10.55 7.86 0.81
CA LYS A 126 11.38 8.85 0.12
C LYS A 126 12.63 8.24 -0.52
N THR A 127 13.18 7.20 0.08
CA THR A 127 14.37 6.49 -0.43
C THR A 127 13.97 5.28 -1.26
N PHE A 128 13.11 4.41 -0.73
CA PHE A 128 12.83 3.08 -1.29
C PHE A 128 11.48 2.98 -1.99
N GLY A 129 10.66 4.01 -1.93
CA GLY A 129 9.36 4.06 -2.60
C GLY A 129 9.45 4.63 -4.01
N TRP A 130 8.43 4.35 -4.81
CA TRP A 130 8.28 4.91 -6.15
C TRP A 130 7.65 6.29 -6.13
N ALA A 131 6.56 6.47 -5.37
CA ALA A 131 5.83 7.73 -5.28
C ALA A 131 6.35 8.59 -4.11
N LYS A 132 7.59 9.06 -4.25
CA LYS A 132 8.39 9.69 -3.18
C LYS A 132 7.78 10.98 -2.59
N ASN A 133 6.90 11.65 -3.33
CA ASN A 133 6.25 12.92 -2.94
C ASN A 133 4.72 12.82 -2.84
N ALA A 134 4.15 11.60 -2.91
CA ALA A 134 2.72 11.42 -2.65
C ALA A 134 2.38 11.72 -1.19
N ASN A 135 1.17 12.21 -0.93
CA ASN A 135 0.61 12.19 0.42
C ASN A 135 0.36 10.75 0.85
N ILE A 136 0.60 10.47 2.11
CA ILE A 136 0.44 9.13 2.68
C ILE A 136 -0.73 9.14 3.65
N TYR A 137 -1.63 8.15 3.51
CA TYR A 137 -2.73 7.87 4.41
C TYR A 137 -2.68 6.39 4.82
N SER A 138 -3.18 6.08 6.00
CA SER A 138 -3.23 4.71 6.48
C SER A 138 -4.59 4.38 7.08
N ILE A 139 -5.12 3.22 6.72
CA ILE A 139 -6.25 2.59 7.39
C ILE A 139 -5.75 1.31 8.04
N THR A 140 -5.91 1.21 9.34
CA THR A 140 -5.57 0.00 10.09
C THR A 140 -6.76 -0.95 10.06
N LEU A 141 -6.62 -2.04 9.30
CA LEU A 141 -7.63 -3.09 9.16
C LEU A 141 -7.29 -4.34 9.97
N TYR A 142 -6.01 -4.65 10.07
CA TYR A 142 -5.49 -5.79 10.82
C TYR A 142 -4.63 -5.30 11.98
N GLY A 143 -5.22 -5.18 13.16
CA GLY A 143 -4.50 -4.72 14.35
C GLY A 143 -4.56 -5.73 15.48
N ASN A 144 -3.44 -5.92 16.17
CA ASN A 144 -3.33 -6.87 17.29
C ASN A 144 -3.86 -6.32 18.63
N SER A 145 -4.29 -5.07 18.67
CA SER A 145 -4.58 -4.35 19.92
C SER A 145 -5.90 -3.58 19.91
N GLY A 146 -6.86 -4.00 19.08
CA GLY A 146 -8.13 -3.28 18.95
C GLY A 146 -7.98 -1.90 18.31
N ASN A 147 -6.94 -1.69 17.52
CA ASN A 147 -6.69 -0.46 16.78
C ASN A 147 -7.25 -0.48 15.35
N ALA A 148 -7.82 -1.58 14.92
CA ALA A 148 -8.39 -1.76 13.59
C ALA A 148 -9.86 -1.33 13.52
N ILE A 149 -10.31 -0.92 12.35
CA ILE A 149 -11.72 -0.74 12.02
C ILE A 149 -12.27 -1.96 11.28
N SER A 150 -13.60 -2.06 11.17
CA SER A 150 -14.23 -3.16 10.45
C SER A 150 -14.03 -3.05 8.93
N TRP A 151 -14.22 -4.15 8.21
CA TRP A 151 -14.19 -4.18 6.76
C TRP A 151 -15.20 -3.23 6.11
N ASN A 152 -16.43 -3.22 6.63
CA ASN A 152 -17.47 -2.36 6.09
C ASN A 152 -17.12 -0.89 6.33
N ASP A 153 -16.72 -0.56 7.55
CA ASP A 153 -16.31 0.81 7.87
C ASP A 153 -15.10 1.25 7.04
N MET A 154 -14.15 0.37 6.78
CA MET A 154 -13.00 0.68 5.95
C MET A 154 -13.41 1.11 4.54
N ILE A 155 -14.31 0.35 3.89
CA ILE A 155 -14.78 0.66 2.53
C ILE A 155 -15.57 1.97 2.54
N ASP A 156 -16.51 2.09 3.49
CA ASP A 156 -17.39 3.27 3.58
C ASP A 156 -16.58 4.54 3.91
N CYS A 157 -15.64 4.44 4.85
CA CYS A 157 -14.75 5.55 5.20
C CYS A 157 -13.87 5.97 4.02
N LEU A 158 -13.30 5.01 3.29
CA LEU A 158 -12.44 5.31 2.15
C LEU A 158 -13.21 6.03 1.03
N ILE A 159 -14.38 5.52 0.67
CA ILE A 159 -15.25 6.13 -0.35
C ILE A 159 -15.76 7.50 0.12
N GLY A 160 -16.26 7.58 1.35
CA GLY A 160 -16.78 8.82 1.92
C GLY A 160 -15.70 9.90 1.98
N TRP A 161 -14.52 9.57 2.49
CA TRP A 161 -13.39 10.49 2.52
C TRP A 161 -13.00 10.98 1.12
N HIS A 162 -12.85 10.08 0.14
CA HIS A 162 -12.53 10.49 -1.23
C HIS A 162 -13.57 11.45 -1.80
N ASN A 163 -14.84 11.20 -1.53
CA ASN A 163 -15.92 12.05 -2.00
C ASN A 163 -15.99 13.40 -1.26
N ASN A 164 -15.56 13.47 -0.02
CA ASN A 164 -15.63 14.68 0.81
C ASN A 164 -14.36 15.53 0.78
N LYS A 165 -13.21 14.95 0.41
CA LYS A 165 -11.95 15.70 0.41
C LYS A 165 -12.01 16.91 -0.52
N PRO A 166 -11.28 17.99 -0.21
CA PRO A 166 -11.34 19.25 -0.94
C PRO A 166 -10.78 19.09 -2.37
N ILE A 167 -11.19 20.01 -3.23
CA ILE A 167 -10.57 20.22 -4.53
C ILE A 167 -9.16 20.77 -4.30
N ASP A 168 -8.18 20.20 -5.00
CA ASP A 168 -6.81 20.71 -4.99
C ASP A 168 -6.78 22.04 -5.78
N PRO A 169 -6.41 23.15 -5.13
CA PRO A 169 -6.41 24.45 -5.80
C PRO A 169 -5.39 24.54 -6.95
N ALA A 170 -4.39 23.71 -6.98
CA ALA A 170 -3.40 23.70 -8.05
C ALA A 170 -3.93 23.08 -9.35
N THR A 171 -4.86 22.14 -9.25
CA THR A 171 -5.40 21.40 -10.41
C THR A 171 -6.86 21.69 -10.69
N GLY A 172 -7.60 22.24 -9.73
CA GLY A 172 -9.05 22.46 -9.83
C GLY A 172 -9.90 21.20 -9.69
N VAL A 173 -9.28 20.04 -9.39
CA VAL A 173 -9.97 18.77 -9.17
C VAL A 173 -9.50 18.12 -7.87
N LYS A 174 -10.20 17.10 -7.40
CA LYS A 174 -9.73 16.32 -6.24
C LYS A 174 -8.50 15.52 -6.63
N ARG A 175 -7.54 15.41 -5.72
CA ARG A 175 -6.37 14.56 -5.93
C ARG A 175 -6.81 13.12 -6.17
N PRO A 176 -6.23 12.41 -7.14
CA PRO A 176 -6.44 10.98 -7.31
C PRO A 176 -6.11 10.24 -6.02
N THR A 177 -6.86 9.18 -5.73
CA THR A 177 -6.58 8.27 -4.62
C THR A 177 -6.15 6.92 -5.16
N VAL A 178 -4.98 6.46 -4.73
CA VAL A 178 -4.47 5.11 -5.02
C VAL A 178 -4.46 4.33 -3.72
N VAL A 179 -5.09 3.16 -3.72
CA VAL A 179 -5.21 2.31 -2.52
C VAL A 179 -4.43 1.03 -2.72
N ASN A 180 -3.59 0.70 -1.75
CA ASN A 180 -2.91 -0.59 -1.70
C ASN A 180 -3.51 -1.46 -0.59
N MET A 181 -3.80 -2.71 -0.96
CA MET A 181 -4.32 -3.74 -0.07
C MET A 181 -3.46 -4.99 -0.22
N SER A 182 -2.35 -5.04 0.50
CA SER A 182 -1.37 -6.13 0.41
C SER A 182 -1.73 -7.29 1.34
N PHE A 183 -2.92 -7.82 1.19
CA PHE A 183 -3.40 -8.96 1.96
C PHE A 183 -4.25 -9.89 1.09
N GLN A 184 -4.50 -11.07 1.58
CA GLN A 184 -5.33 -12.08 0.94
C GLN A 184 -6.12 -12.86 1.98
N TYR A 185 -7.21 -13.44 1.54
CA TYR A 185 -7.84 -14.51 2.29
C TYR A 185 -7.15 -15.82 1.97
N SER A 186 -6.82 -16.56 3.01
CA SER A 186 -6.39 -17.94 2.83
C SER A 186 -7.61 -18.82 2.60
N TRP A 187 -7.56 -19.60 1.57
CA TRP A 187 -8.52 -20.65 1.30
C TRP A 187 -7.78 -21.97 1.10
N TYR A 188 -8.43 -23.05 1.36
CA TYR A 188 -7.92 -24.38 1.10
C TYR A 188 -8.97 -25.19 0.34
N ILE A 189 -8.50 -26.16 -0.42
CA ILE A 189 -9.35 -27.14 -1.05
C ILE A 189 -9.49 -28.27 -0.05
N ASP A 190 -10.71 -28.53 0.39
CA ASP A 190 -10.99 -29.69 1.22
C ASP A 190 -11.01 -30.92 0.33
N THR A 191 -10.02 -31.78 0.52
CA THR A 191 -9.89 -33.06 -0.19
C THR A 191 -10.45 -34.26 0.60
N SER A 192 -11.23 -33.98 1.66
CA SER A 192 -11.93 -35.05 2.39
C SER A 192 -12.94 -35.78 1.49
N PRO A 193 -13.35 -37.01 1.83
CA PRO A 193 -14.11 -37.86 0.92
C PRO A 193 -15.54 -37.41 0.57
N THR A 194 -15.97 -36.29 1.02
CA THR A 194 -17.13 -35.57 0.51
C THR A 194 -16.65 -34.42 -0.35
N PRO A 195 -17.37 -34.12 -1.40
CA PRO A 195 -16.84 -33.43 -2.60
C PRO A 195 -16.03 -32.18 -2.34
N ASP A 196 -15.05 -31.99 -3.19
CA ASP A 196 -14.11 -30.87 -3.13
C ASP A 196 -14.81 -29.54 -2.97
N GLN A 197 -14.56 -28.89 -1.85
CA GLN A 197 -15.01 -27.54 -1.57
C GLN A 197 -13.81 -26.62 -1.49
N VAL A 198 -13.93 -25.44 -2.09
CA VAL A 198 -13.03 -24.34 -1.76
C VAL A 198 -13.65 -23.56 -0.62
N ILE A 199 -13.03 -23.59 0.53
CA ILE A 199 -13.53 -22.93 1.73
C ILE A 199 -12.65 -21.71 2.01
N LEU A 200 -13.26 -20.53 2.10
CA LEU A 200 -12.60 -19.35 2.65
C LEU A 200 -12.45 -19.53 4.16
N SER A 201 -11.24 -19.48 4.65
CA SER A 201 -10.82 -19.94 5.98
C SER A 201 -11.57 -19.33 7.19
N SER A 202 -12.33 -18.29 7.00
CA SER A 202 -13.02 -17.63 8.11
C SER A 202 -14.54 -17.57 7.98
N THR A 203 -15.11 -17.84 6.83
CA THR A 203 -16.54 -17.60 6.57
C THR A 203 -17.30 -18.74 5.90
N GLY A 204 -16.60 -19.80 5.47
CA GLY A 204 -17.24 -20.99 4.92
C GLY A 204 -17.99 -20.76 3.60
N TYR A 205 -17.53 -19.88 2.74
CA TYR A 205 -18.09 -19.76 1.40
C TYR A 205 -17.72 -20.96 0.56
N ASN A 206 -18.70 -21.64 0.03
CA ASN A 206 -18.52 -22.70 -0.95
C ASN A 206 -18.43 -22.11 -2.35
N ILE A 207 -17.36 -22.38 -3.05
CA ILE A 207 -17.26 -22.08 -4.48
C ILE A 207 -17.68 -23.36 -5.22
N LEU A 208 -18.80 -23.25 -5.92
CA LEU A 208 -19.38 -24.36 -6.68
C LEU A 208 -18.76 -24.39 -8.09
N GLY A 209 -18.05 -25.46 -8.41
CA GLY A 209 -17.53 -25.73 -9.74
C GLY A 209 -16.37 -24.82 -10.21
N GLY A 210 -15.74 -25.18 -11.30
CA GLY A 210 -14.69 -24.41 -11.95
C GLY A 210 -13.27 -24.94 -11.73
N SER A 211 -12.30 -24.09 -11.94
CA SER A 211 -10.90 -24.40 -11.64
C SER A 211 -10.23 -23.22 -10.93
N HIS A 212 -9.40 -23.53 -9.96
CA HIS A 212 -8.56 -22.59 -9.28
C HIS A 212 -7.10 -23.00 -9.40
N ARG A 213 -6.26 -22.13 -9.97
CA ARG A 213 -4.84 -22.41 -10.22
C ARG A 213 -4.59 -23.74 -10.98
N GLY A 214 -5.46 -24.04 -11.95
CA GLY A 214 -5.34 -25.26 -12.75
C GLY A 214 -5.86 -26.54 -12.10
N VAL A 215 -6.41 -26.46 -10.90
CA VAL A 215 -7.09 -27.58 -10.24
C VAL A 215 -8.57 -27.51 -10.58
N ALA A 216 -9.11 -28.56 -11.18
CA ALA A 216 -10.52 -28.66 -11.46
C ALA A 216 -11.30 -28.97 -10.17
N HIS A 217 -12.38 -28.25 -9.97
CA HIS A 217 -13.32 -28.47 -8.86
C HIS A 217 -14.62 -29.03 -9.44
N THR A 218 -15.15 -30.06 -8.81
CA THR A 218 -16.48 -30.51 -9.11
C THR A 218 -17.51 -29.69 -8.31
N GLU A 219 -18.62 -29.35 -8.95
CA GLU A 219 -19.74 -28.76 -8.23
C GLU A 219 -20.21 -29.71 -7.14
N THR A 220 -20.31 -29.16 -5.95
CA THR A 220 -20.98 -29.83 -4.87
C THR A 220 -22.41 -29.31 -4.80
N THR A 221 -23.34 -30.17 -5.04
CA THR A 221 -24.77 -29.88 -4.83
C THR A 221 -25.10 -29.90 -3.36
#